data_1023a194632d57517dfeb5e090d4b08a
#
_entry.id   1023a194632d57517dfeb5e090d4b08a
#
_cell.length_a   1.000
_cell.length_b   1.000
_cell.length_c   1.000
_cell.angle_alpha   90.00
_cell.angle_beta   90.00
_cell.angle_gamma   90.00
#
_symmetry.space_group_name_H-M   'P 1'
#
loop_
_entity.id
_entity.type
_entity.pdbx_description
1 polymer ?
#
loop_
_entity_poly.entity_id
_entity_poly.type
_entity_poly.pdbx_seq_one_letter_code
_entity_poly.pdbx_strand_id
1 'polypeptide(L)'
;LLDGGARLGRTLTSFRENFMSQDYAHPGQQYRTYSLLPGADQRIRDAVSDICISMKTEDYLTLPDFVEHIVPVALDASAKKAYQKLEREMLLQVDTETITAGSAAALSGKLLQLCGGTVYTNDGGVADVHTCKIDAFLELIEQLNGEHALVFFWYKHEQDRIIQALAGSGL
;
A
#
# COMPACT_ATOMS: atom_id res chain seq x y z
N LEU A 1 20.25 19.59 5.28
CA LEU A 1 21.14 19.53 4.10
C LEU A 1 22.54 19.13 4.56
N LEU A 2 23.12 18.07 3.99
CA LEU A 2 24.43 17.52 4.38
C LEU A 2 25.60 18.48 4.14
N ASP A 3 25.44 19.44 3.22
CA ASP A 3 26.47 20.38 2.79
C ASP A 3 26.06 21.86 2.95
N GLY A 4 25.03 22.14 3.76
CA GLY A 4 24.47 23.48 3.91
C GLY A 4 23.81 24.05 2.65
N GLY A 5 23.53 23.20 1.65
CA GLY A 5 22.92 23.59 0.38
C GLY A 5 23.89 24.18 -0.64
N ALA A 6 25.19 23.92 -0.49
CA ALA A 6 26.20 24.44 -1.39
C ALA A 6 26.06 23.94 -2.82
N ARG A 7 25.68 22.65 -2.99
CA ARG A 7 25.60 21.99 -4.30
C ARG A 7 24.27 22.17 -5.02
N LEU A 8 23.16 22.01 -4.29
CA LEU A 8 21.82 21.96 -4.88
C LEU A 8 20.96 23.20 -4.57
N GLY A 9 21.51 24.15 -3.82
CA GLY A 9 20.80 25.36 -3.37
C GLY A 9 20.34 25.24 -1.91
N ARG A 10 20.32 26.39 -1.23
CA ARG A 10 20.00 26.47 0.21
C ARG A 10 18.50 26.35 0.51
N THR A 11 17.66 26.61 -0.46
CA THR A 11 16.20 26.59 -0.33
C THR A 11 15.56 25.76 -1.43
N LEU A 12 14.35 25.28 -1.20
CA LEU A 12 13.57 24.59 -2.22
C LEU A 12 13.30 25.48 -3.44
N THR A 13 13.14 26.77 -3.24
CA THR A 13 12.97 27.75 -4.33
C THR A 13 14.20 27.77 -5.21
N SER A 14 15.39 27.95 -4.63
CA SER A 14 16.66 27.94 -5.36
C SER A 14 16.90 26.61 -6.09
N PHE A 15 16.55 25.47 -5.47
CA PHE A 15 16.63 24.17 -6.12
C PHE A 15 15.71 24.11 -7.36
N ARG A 16 14.45 24.56 -7.21
CA ARG A 16 13.49 24.58 -8.32
C ARG A 16 13.93 25.48 -9.47
N GLU A 17 14.44 26.68 -9.16
CA GLU A 17 14.94 27.62 -10.17
C GLU A 17 16.12 27.06 -10.98
N ASN A 18 16.99 26.26 -10.34
CA ASN A 18 18.19 25.73 -10.98
C ASN A 18 17.92 24.44 -11.78
N PHE A 19 16.95 23.61 -11.36
CA PHE A 19 16.80 22.25 -11.87
C PHE A 19 15.40 21.94 -12.40
N MET A 20 14.40 22.81 -12.20
CA MET A 20 13.03 22.53 -12.57
C MET A 20 12.41 23.66 -13.39
N SER A 21 11.48 23.32 -14.26
CA SER A 21 10.53 24.26 -14.86
C SER A 21 9.18 24.13 -14.16
N GLN A 22 8.50 25.24 -13.98
CA GLN A 22 7.13 25.22 -13.52
C GLN A 22 6.22 24.85 -14.69
N ASP A 23 5.41 23.82 -14.52
CA ASP A 23 4.41 23.44 -15.50
C ASP A 23 3.26 24.46 -15.51
N TYR A 24 2.65 24.66 -16.68
CA TYR A 24 1.49 25.54 -16.79
C TYR A 24 0.34 24.99 -15.94
N ALA A 25 -0.18 25.83 -15.05
CA ALA A 25 -1.34 25.49 -14.27
C ALA A 25 -2.58 25.38 -15.18
N HIS A 26 -3.26 24.24 -15.18
CA HIS A 26 -4.57 24.14 -15.80
C HIS A 26 -5.61 24.95 -15.02
N PRO A 27 -6.61 25.55 -15.68
CA PRO A 27 -7.68 26.24 -14.98
C PRO A 27 -8.33 25.31 -13.93
N GLY A 28 -8.33 25.75 -12.67
CA GLY A 28 -8.83 24.96 -11.52
C GLY A 28 -7.77 24.16 -10.74
N GLN A 29 -6.52 24.19 -11.13
CA GLN A 29 -5.45 23.53 -10.39
C GLN A 29 -4.98 24.43 -9.22
N GLN A 30 -5.14 23.91 -8.00
CA GLN A 30 -4.79 24.66 -6.76
C GLN A 30 -3.30 24.60 -6.42
N TYR A 31 -2.54 23.66 -7.01
CA TYR A 31 -1.13 23.42 -6.71
C TYR A 31 -0.27 23.57 -7.98
N ARG A 32 0.91 24.19 -7.80
CA ARG A 32 1.93 24.29 -8.86
C ARG A 32 2.65 22.95 -8.99
N THR A 33 2.74 22.44 -10.20
CA THR A 33 3.55 21.28 -10.55
C THR A 33 4.88 21.71 -11.16
N TYR A 34 5.89 20.87 -11.07
CA TYR A 34 7.25 21.14 -11.54
C TYR A 34 7.79 19.90 -12.23
N SER A 35 8.43 20.09 -13.37
CA SER A 35 9.14 19.07 -14.13
C SER A 35 10.64 19.36 -14.14
N LEU A 36 11.48 18.34 -14.22
CA LEU A 36 12.92 18.53 -14.35
C LEU A 36 13.27 19.20 -15.68
N LEU A 37 14.19 20.16 -15.64
CA LEU A 37 14.79 20.71 -16.83
C LEU A 37 15.59 19.64 -17.59
N PRO A 38 15.71 19.72 -18.92
CA PRO A 38 16.53 18.80 -19.68
C PRO A 38 17.97 18.70 -19.14
N GLY A 39 18.43 17.48 -18.85
CA GLY A 39 19.73 17.19 -18.27
C GLY A 39 19.92 17.59 -16.80
N ALA A 40 18.87 18.03 -16.11
CA ALA A 40 18.95 18.40 -14.70
C ALA A 40 19.22 17.19 -13.80
N ASP A 41 18.69 16.01 -14.13
CA ASP A 41 18.97 14.77 -13.42
C ASP A 41 20.45 14.43 -13.38
N GLN A 42 21.15 14.54 -14.52
CA GLN A 42 22.60 14.31 -14.58
C GLN A 42 23.35 15.36 -13.78
N ARG A 43 23.03 16.64 -13.92
CA ARG A 43 23.66 17.72 -13.15
C ARG A 43 23.49 17.55 -11.63
N ILE A 44 22.30 17.06 -11.19
CA ILE A 44 22.06 16.76 -9.78
C ILE A 44 22.94 15.60 -9.32
N ARG A 45 23.01 14.51 -10.09
CA ARG A 45 23.86 13.34 -9.76
C ARG A 45 25.31 13.75 -9.66
N ASP A 46 25.81 14.48 -10.65
CA ASP A 46 27.22 14.92 -10.69
C ASP A 46 27.54 15.82 -9.48
N ALA A 47 26.61 16.73 -9.14
CA ALA A 47 26.80 17.65 -8.02
C ALA A 47 26.88 16.94 -6.65
N VAL A 48 26.30 15.76 -6.50
CA VAL A 48 26.27 15.02 -5.22
C VAL A 48 27.12 13.75 -5.23
N SER A 49 27.77 13.43 -6.33
CA SER A 49 28.52 12.18 -6.55
C SER A 49 29.62 11.93 -5.53
N ASP A 50 30.21 12.98 -4.97
CA ASP A 50 31.28 12.92 -3.98
C ASP A 50 30.79 12.69 -2.54
N ILE A 51 29.50 12.91 -2.28
CA ILE A 51 28.89 12.78 -0.94
C ILE A 51 27.75 11.77 -0.89
N CYS A 52 27.31 11.25 -2.04
CA CYS A 52 26.24 10.28 -2.15
C CYS A 52 26.73 9.03 -2.89
N ILE A 53 26.45 7.87 -2.34
CA ILE A 53 26.64 6.61 -3.03
C ILE A 53 25.25 6.12 -3.46
N SER A 54 25.09 5.87 -4.77
CA SER A 54 23.92 5.19 -5.30
C SER A 54 24.29 3.72 -5.52
N MET A 55 23.61 2.83 -4.81
CA MET A 55 23.83 1.39 -4.93
C MET A 55 22.56 0.76 -5.48
N LYS A 56 22.68 0.06 -6.59
CA LYS A 56 21.63 -0.82 -7.08
C LYS A 56 21.92 -2.22 -6.60
N THR A 57 20.90 -2.94 -6.20
CA THR A 57 21.04 -4.34 -5.74
C THR A 57 21.71 -5.22 -6.78
N GLU A 58 21.39 -5.00 -8.06
CA GLU A 58 21.92 -5.74 -9.21
C GLU A 58 23.44 -5.57 -9.39
N ASP A 59 24.01 -4.45 -8.92
CA ASP A 59 25.45 -4.18 -9.02
C ASP A 59 26.29 -4.97 -7.98
N TYR A 60 25.64 -5.46 -6.92
CA TYR A 60 26.33 -6.06 -5.76
C TYR A 60 25.86 -7.46 -5.41
N LEU A 61 24.66 -7.85 -5.82
CA LEU A 61 24.05 -9.13 -5.49
C LEU A 61 23.53 -9.82 -6.75
N THR A 62 23.88 -11.07 -6.91
CA THR A 62 23.22 -11.94 -7.90
C THR A 62 21.97 -12.50 -7.24
N LEU A 63 20.84 -11.85 -7.45
CA LEU A 63 19.56 -12.34 -6.97
C LEU A 63 18.94 -13.27 -8.02
N PRO A 64 18.13 -14.25 -7.60
CA PRO A 64 17.31 -15.01 -8.52
C PRO A 64 16.31 -14.08 -9.22
N ASP A 65 15.82 -14.51 -10.37
CA ASP A 65 14.81 -13.77 -11.13
C ASP A 65 13.58 -13.52 -10.26
N PHE A 66 13.04 -12.29 -10.36
CA PHE A 66 11.78 -11.95 -9.70
C PHE A 66 10.63 -12.68 -10.40
N VAL A 67 9.93 -13.52 -9.66
CA VAL A 67 8.73 -14.23 -10.13
C VAL A 67 7.52 -13.70 -9.37
N GLU A 68 6.61 -13.06 -10.09
CA GLU A 68 5.32 -12.64 -9.55
C GLU A 68 4.30 -13.78 -9.68
N HIS A 69 3.67 -14.13 -8.57
CA HIS A 69 2.60 -15.13 -8.55
C HIS A 69 1.35 -14.52 -7.90
N ILE A 70 0.28 -14.36 -8.68
CA ILE A 70 -1.01 -13.85 -8.21
C ILE A 70 -1.88 -15.03 -7.81
N VAL A 71 -2.25 -15.10 -6.54
CA VAL A 71 -3.20 -16.10 -6.02
C VAL A 71 -4.59 -15.48 -5.94
N PRO A 72 -5.51 -15.81 -6.85
CA PRO A 72 -6.88 -15.29 -6.80
C PRO A 72 -7.66 -15.98 -5.69
N VAL A 73 -8.28 -15.19 -4.81
CA VAL A 73 -9.15 -15.69 -3.73
C VAL A 73 -10.60 -15.33 -4.02
N ALA A 74 -11.45 -16.33 -4.18
CA ALA A 74 -12.87 -16.11 -4.38
C ALA A 74 -13.59 -15.97 -3.03
N LEU A 75 -14.50 -14.99 -2.95
CA LEU A 75 -15.41 -14.87 -1.82
C LEU A 75 -16.43 -16.03 -1.84
N ASP A 76 -16.72 -16.60 -0.70
CA ASP A 76 -17.83 -17.54 -0.55
C ASP A 76 -19.21 -16.88 -0.77
N ALA A 77 -20.27 -17.66 -0.79
CA ALA A 77 -21.61 -17.15 -1.09
C ALA A 77 -22.12 -16.13 -0.05
N SER A 78 -21.72 -16.28 1.22
CA SER A 78 -22.11 -15.37 2.31
C SER A 78 -21.34 -14.05 2.23
N ALA A 79 -20.04 -14.12 2.07
CA ALA A 79 -19.16 -12.97 1.89
C ALA A 79 -19.51 -12.16 0.63
N LYS A 80 -19.84 -12.85 -0.46
CA LYS A 80 -20.30 -12.18 -1.69
C LYS A 80 -21.60 -11.43 -1.51
N LYS A 81 -22.56 -12.00 -0.75
CA LYS A 81 -23.81 -11.30 -0.40
C LYS A 81 -23.54 -10.08 0.49
N ALA A 82 -22.66 -10.21 1.47
CA ALA A 82 -22.26 -9.09 2.34
C ALA A 82 -21.60 -7.98 1.54
N TYR A 83 -20.68 -8.32 0.62
CA TYR A 83 -20.05 -7.37 -0.29
C TYR A 83 -21.08 -6.61 -1.14
N GLN A 84 -21.97 -7.33 -1.82
CA GLN A 84 -23.01 -6.74 -2.67
C GLN A 84 -24.01 -5.88 -1.88
N LYS A 85 -24.30 -6.26 -0.63
CA LYS A 85 -25.16 -5.46 0.24
C LYS A 85 -24.49 -4.15 0.62
N LEU A 86 -23.24 -4.19 1.08
CA LEU A 86 -22.47 -3.00 1.43
C LEU A 86 -22.29 -2.07 0.21
N GLU A 87 -22.01 -2.63 -0.96
CA GLU A 87 -21.85 -1.88 -2.21
C GLU A 87 -23.11 -1.12 -2.61
N ARG A 88 -24.30 -1.75 -2.51
CA ARG A 88 -25.58 -1.14 -2.90
C ARG A 88 -26.17 -0.20 -1.86
N GLU A 89 -26.12 -0.61 -0.60
CA GLU A 89 -26.86 0.06 0.47
C GLU A 89 -25.98 1.00 1.27
N MET A 90 -24.64 0.98 1.04
CA MET A 90 -23.65 1.69 1.86
C MET A 90 -23.76 1.34 3.35
N LEU A 91 -24.40 0.21 3.65
CA LEU A 91 -24.68 -0.28 5.00
C LEU A 91 -24.59 -1.80 5.03
N LEU A 92 -23.92 -2.33 6.04
CA LEU A 92 -23.84 -3.75 6.31
C LEU A 92 -24.03 -4.00 7.81
N GLN A 93 -24.85 -4.99 8.16
CA GLN A 93 -24.97 -5.49 9.52
C GLN A 93 -24.18 -6.78 9.65
N VAL A 94 -23.30 -6.83 10.63
CA VAL A 94 -22.50 -8.02 10.98
C VAL A 94 -22.72 -8.27 12.48
N ASP A 95 -23.40 -9.36 12.81
CA ASP A 95 -23.88 -9.64 14.16
C ASP A 95 -24.66 -8.46 14.76
N THR A 96 -24.14 -7.88 15.84
CA THR A 96 -24.74 -6.69 16.50
C THR A 96 -24.20 -5.37 15.95
N GLU A 97 -23.19 -5.41 15.09
CA GLU A 97 -22.48 -4.23 14.61
C GLU A 97 -23.06 -3.70 13.30
N THR A 98 -23.16 -2.39 13.20
CA THR A 98 -23.60 -1.70 11.98
C THR A 98 -22.42 -0.97 11.34
N ILE A 99 -22.13 -1.31 10.08
CA ILE A 99 -21.06 -0.71 9.28
C ILE A 99 -21.71 0.20 8.25
N THR A 100 -21.35 1.48 8.26
CA THR A 100 -21.86 2.46 7.29
C THR A 100 -20.71 3.10 6.50
N ALA A 101 -21.00 3.48 5.27
CA ALA A 101 -20.11 4.24 4.41
C ALA A 101 -20.75 5.58 4.05
N GLY A 102 -20.27 6.67 4.63
CA GLY A 102 -20.82 8.01 4.43
C GLY A 102 -20.43 8.69 3.10
N SER A 103 -19.57 8.06 2.31
CA SER A 103 -19.13 8.57 1.01
C SER A 103 -18.62 7.44 0.11
N ALA A 104 -18.48 7.70 -1.19
CA ALA A 104 -17.92 6.73 -2.14
C ALA A 104 -16.47 6.31 -1.79
N ALA A 105 -15.66 7.25 -1.29
CA ALA A 105 -14.29 6.94 -0.85
C ALA A 105 -14.28 6.04 0.39
N ALA A 106 -15.17 6.33 1.37
CA ALA A 106 -15.34 5.48 2.54
C ALA A 106 -15.86 4.09 2.15
N LEU A 107 -16.78 4.01 1.18
CA LEU A 107 -17.30 2.74 0.65
C LEU A 107 -16.16 1.90 0.04
N SER A 108 -15.34 2.48 -0.83
CA SER A 108 -14.21 1.76 -1.42
C SER A 108 -13.26 1.21 -0.36
N GLY A 109 -12.96 2.00 0.68
CA GLY A 109 -12.15 1.54 1.81
C GLY A 109 -12.79 0.39 2.60
N LYS A 110 -14.10 0.46 2.84
CA LYS A 110 -14.84 -0.61 3.54
C LYS A 110 -14.95 -1.89 2.70
N LEU A 111 -15.16 -1.78 1.40
CA LEU A 111 -15.18 -2.93 0.49
C LEU A 111 -13.80 -3.61 0.43
N LEU A 112 -12.71 -2.83 0.40
CA LEU A 112 -11.36 -3.38 0.44
C LEU A 112 -11.08 -4.12 1.77
N GLN A 113 -11.50 -3.58 2.91
CA GLN A 113 -11.43 -4.24 4.21
C GLN A 113 -12.24 -5.54 4.20
N LEU A 114 -13.47 -5.51 3.68
CA LEU A 114 -14.33 -6.69 3.58
C LEU A 114 -13.67 -7.79 2.76
N CYS A 115 -13.02 -7.47 1.64
CA CYS A 115 -12.25 -8.44 0.86
C CYS A 115 -11.10 -9.07 1.67
N GLY A 116 -10.56 -8.37 2.67
CA GLY A 116 -9.61 -8.91 3.65
C GLY A 116 -10.26 -9.86 4.68
N GLY A 117 -11.58 -9.86 4.78
CA GLY A 117 -12.38 -10.70 5.68
C GLY A 117 -12.86 -10.03 6.95
N THR A 118 -12.46 -8.78 7.22
CA THR A 118 -12.86 -7.99 8.39
C THR A 118 -13.12 -6.55 8.00
N VAL A 119 -13.97 -5.86 8.75
CA VAL A 119 -14.28 -4.44 8.52
C VAL A 119 -14.24 -3.69 9.84
N TYR A 120 -13.62 -2.50 9.88
CA TYR A 120 -13.74 -1.62 11.04
C TYR A 120 -15.20 -1.17 11.22
N THR A 121 -15.69 -1.24 12.44
CA THR A 121 -17.03 -0.77 12.83
C THR A 121 -17.07 0.75 13.01
N ASN A 122 -18.25 1.31 13.18
CA ASN A 122 -18.40 2.77 13.32
C ASN A 122 -17.88 3.30 14.67
N ASP A 123 -17.82 2.45 15.69
CA ASP A 123 -17.29 2.75 17.03
C ASP A 123 -15.78 2.50 17.17
N GLY A 124 -15.12 2.06 16.08
CA GLY A 124 -13.68 1.80 16.04
C GLY A 124 -13.28 0.36 16.37
N GLY A 125 -14.24 -0.52 16.58
CA GLY A 125 -14.03 -1.97 16.69
C GLY A 125 -13.74 -2.62 15.35
N VAL A 126 -13.72 -3.96 15.34
CA VAL A 126 -13.51 -4.79 14.16
C VAL A 126 -14.59 -5.86 14.12
N ALA A 127 -15.24 -6.02 12.98
CA ALA A 127 -16.23 -7.08 12.73
C ALA A 127 -15.67 -8.09 11.71
N ASP A 128 -15.70 -9.39 12.08
CA ASP A 128 -15.32 -10.47 11.20
C ASP A 128 -16.46 -10.81 10.24
N VAL A 129 -16.15 -10.93 8.96
CA VAL A 129 -17.13 -11.23 7.90
C VAL A 129 -16.93 -12.61 7.31
N HIS A 130 -15.68 -12.99 6.98
CA HIS A 130 -15.33 -14.28 6.41
C HIS A 130 -13.83 -14.60 6.58
N THR A 131 -13.43 -15.85 6.27
CA THR A 131 -12.05 -16.34 6.39
C THR A 131 -11.35 -16.60 5.06
N CYS A 132 -12.03 -16.43 3.92
CA CYS A 132 -11.53 -16.85 2.60
C CYS A 132 -10.07 -16.46 2.30
N LYS A 133 -9.67 -15.22 2.65
CA LYS A 133 -8.30 -14.75 2.42
C LYS A 133 -7.29 -15.38 3.39
N ILE A 134 -7.69 -15.59 4.65
CA ILE A 134 -6.84 -16.22 5.66
C ILE A 134 -6.66 -17.70 5.35
N ASP A 135 -7.70 -18.39 4.90
CA ASP A 135 -7.63 -19.80 4.53
C ASP A 135 -6.65 -19.98 3.36
N ALA A 136 -6.79 -19.19 2.30
CA ALA A 136 -5.85 -19.19 1.18
C ALA A 136 -4.41 -18.81 1.58
N PHE A 137 -4.25 -17.91 2.55
CA PHE A 137 -2.95 -17.55 3.10
C PHE A 137 -2.32 -18.73 3.85
N LEU A 138 -3.06 -19.44 4.68
CA LEU A 138 -2.55 -20.64 5.38
C LEU A 138 -2.14 -21.74 4.40
N GLU A 139 -2.94 -22.00 3.36
CA GLU A 139 -2.58 -22.94 2.29
C GLU A 139 -1.26 -22.53 1.60
N LEU A 140 -1.06 -21.24 1.37
CA LEU A 140 0.19 -20.74 0.78
C LEU A 140 1.39 -20.92 1.71
N ILE A 141 1.23 -20.64 3.02
CA ILE A 141 2.30 -20.84 4.02
C ILE A 141 2.65 -22.32 4.15
N GLU A 142 1.65 -23.21 4.15
CA GLU A 142 1.88 -24.67 4.18
C GLU A 142 2.71 -25.13 2.96
N GLN A 143 2.44 -24.58 1.78
CA GLN A 143 3.21 -24.88 0.56
C GLN A 143 4.68 -24.44 0.63
N LEU A 144 5.03 -23.46 1.46
CA LEU A 144 6.42 -23.05 1.69
C LEU A 144 7.25 -24.08 2.45
N ASN A 145 6.61 -25.09 3.05
CA ASN A 145 7.28 -26.24 3.66
C ASN A 145 8.37 -25.84 4.67
N GLY A 146 8.10 -24.84 5.49
CA GLY A 146 9.03 -24.34 6.53
C GLY A 146 10.02 -23.26 6.05
N GLU A 147 9.97 -22.85 4.79
CA GLU A 147 10.75 -21.72 4.31
C GLU A 147 10.25 -20.39 4.90
N HIS A 148 11.16 -19.45 5.07
CA HIS A 148 10.83 -18.16 5.64
C HIS A 148 10.07 -17.28 4.63
N ALA A 149 9.01 -16.64 5.10
CA ALA A 149 8.24 -15.69 4.31
C ALA A 149 8.22 -14.31 4.96
N LEU A 150 8.30 -13.27 4.14
CA LEU A 150 8.06 -11.90 4.55
C LEU A 150 6.64 -11.50 4.13
N VAL A 151 5.78 -11.21 5.11
CA VAL A 151 4.36 -10.94 4.88
C VAL A 151 4.09 -9.45 5.06
N PHE A 152 3.50 -8.83 4.03
CA PHE A 152 3.03 -7.45 4.07
C PHE A 152 1.51 -7.41 4.18
N PHE A 153 0.99 -6.50 4.97
CA PHE A 153 -0.43 -6.28 5.17
C PHE A 153 -0.75 -4.77 5.06
N TRP A 154 -2.01 -4.44 4.82
CA TRP A 154 -2.44 -3.06 4.68
C TRP A 154 -3.13 -2.54 5.95
N TYR A 155 -3.94 -3.37 6.58
CA TYR A 155 -4.70 -3.01 7.77
C TYR A 155 -4.19 -3.72 9.01
N LYS A 156 -4.22 -3.04 10.16
CA LYS A 156 -3.77 -3.60 11.43
C LYS A 156 -4.54 -4.87 11.82
N HIS A 157 -5.86 -4.91 11.58
CA HIS A 157 -6.66 -6.11 11.83
C HIS A 157 -6.23 -7.31 10.96
N GLU A 158 -5.65 -7.09 9.77
CA GLU A 158 -5.08 -8.20 8.98
C GLU A 158 -3.88 -8.82 9.69
N GLN A 159 -3.02 -8.00 10.30
CA GLN A 159 -1.90 -8.48 11.10
C GLN A 159 -2.39 -9.37 12.24
N ASP A 160 -3.35 -8.88 13.03
CA ASP A 160 -3.88 -9.60 14.18
C ASP A 160 -4.48 -10.97 13.77
N ARG A 161 -5.22 -11.01 12.65
CA ARG A 161 -5.78 -12.24 12.11
C ARG A 161 -4.72 -13.22 11.60
N ILE A 162 -3.70 -12.72 10.90
CA ILE A 162 -2.57 -13.55 10.43
C ILE A 162 -1.88 -14.21 11.62
N ILE A 163 -1.57 -13.43 12.67
CA ILE A 163 -0.93 -13.96 13.88
C ILE A 163 -1.80 -15.03 14.56
N GLN A 164 -3.11 -14.77 14.71
CA GLN A 164 -4.04 -15.72 15.31
C GLN A 164 -4.16 -17.01 14.48
N ALA A 165 -4.26 -16.87 13.16
CA ALA A 165 -4.38 -18.02 12.26
C ALA A 165 -3.12 -18.89 12.30
N LEU A 166 -1.93 -18.31 12.27
CA LEU A 166 -0.67 -19.05 12.38
C LEU A 166 -0.52 -19.73 13.74
N ALA A 167 -0.90 -19.07 14.84
CA ALA A 167 -0.87 -19.68 16.16
C ALA A 167 -1.83 -20.88 16.30
N GLY A 168 -2.95 -20.85 15.58
CA GLY A 168 -3.95 -21.93 15.58
C GLY A 168 -3.64 -23.09 14.63
N SER A 169 -2.83 -22.86 13.59
CA SER A 169 -2.53 -23.85 12.54
C SER A 169 -1.45 -24.87 12.94
N GLY A 170 -0.60 -24.54 13.91
CA GLY A 170 0.54 -25.37 14.27
C GLY A 170 1.71 -25.35 13.26
N LEU A 171 1.67 -24.40 12.33
CA LEU A 171 2.69 -24.15 11.29
C LEU A 171 3.87 -23.34 11.85
#